data_316d3410fa789e0e33d3a20d096784d7
#
_entry.id   316d3410fa789e0e33d3a20d096784d7
#
_cell.length_a   1.000
_cell.length_b   1.000
_cell.length_c   1.000
_cell.angle_alpha   90.00
_cell.angle_beta   90.00
_cell.angle_gamma   90.00
#
_symmetry.space_group_name_H-M   'P 1'
#
loop_
_entity.id
_entity.type
_entity.pdbx_description
1 polymer ?
#
loop_
_entity_poly.entity_id
_entity_poly.type
_entity_poly.pdbx_seq_one_letter_code
_entity_poly.pdbx_strand_id
1 'polypeptide(L)'
;MIEAWQKVLVLAPHTDDGEFGCGGTMARLVEGGAEVRYVAFSIATKSLPQGFAPDTLAREVREATTELGIPEAQLAVHDFEVRTFPDRRQDILELLIGLWEEWRPDAVFQPSLHDVHQDHQVIAAEGLRAFKRTTVLGYEIPWNNFDFAYQWYSALEERHVKKKIAALAKYASQQHRRYAEPEYIRNLARMHGVNVNRAFAEVFQVYRVVD
;
A
#
# COMPACT_ATOMS: atom_id res chain seq x y z
N MET A 1 14.35 6.29 -12.40
CA MET A 1 13.15 5.41 -12.48
C MET A 1 11.99 6.02 -11.69
N ILE A 2 12.02 6.02 -10.34
CA ILE A 2 10.89 6.53 -9.53
C ILE A 2 10.57 8.00 -9.81
N GLU A 3 11.56 8.82 -10.10
CA GLU A 3 11.41 10.24 -10.43
C GLU A 3 10.74 10.50 -11.80
N ALA A 4 10.64 9.47 -12.64
CA ALA A 4 9.98 9.57 -13.96
C ALA A 4 8.48 9.26 -13.87
N TRP A 5 8.01 8.63 -12.80
CA TRP A 5 6.59 8.29 -12.66
C TRP A 5 5.77 9.52 -12.27
N GLN A 6 4.76 9.82 -13.09
CA GLN A 6 3.83 10.92 -12.86
C GLN A 6 2.53 10.46 -12.21
N LYS A 7 2.10 9.23 -12.52
CA LYS A 7 0.86 8.62 -12.02
C LYS A 7 1.16 7.28 -11.37
N VAL A 8 0.93 7.20 -10.07
CA VAL A 8 1.22 5.99 -9.28
C VAL A 8 -0.02 5.50 -8.57
N LEU A 9 -0.36 4.24 -8.78
CA LEU A 9 -1.50 3.58 -8.15
C LEU A 9 -1.04 2.69 -7.00
N VAL A 10 -1.70 2.81 -5.85
CA VAL A 10 -1.50 1.94 -4.69
C VAL A 10 -2.76 1.14 -4.45
N LEU A 11 -2.64 -0.18 -4.48
CA LEU A 11 -3.72 -1.13 -4.22
C LEU A 11 -3.58 -1.67 -2.80
N ALA A 12 -4.50 -1.30 -1.91
CA ALA A 12 -4.54 -1.73 -0.53
C ALA A 12 -5.74 -2.65 -0.31
N PRO A 13 -5.56 -3.95 -0.09
CA PRO A 13 -6.66 -4.88 0.22
C PRO A 13 -7.54 -4.38 1.36
N HIS A 14 -6.93 -3.93 2.46
CA HIS A 14 -7.57 -3.25 3.57
C HIS A 14 -7.02 -1.82 3.70
N THR A 15 -7.60 -1.03 4.57
CA THR A 15 -7.36 0.41 4.61
C THR A 15 -5.92 0.83 4.91
N ASP A 16 -5.18 0.05 5.70
CA ASP A 16 -3.83 0.37 6.21
C ASP A 16 -2.67 -0.33 5.49
N ASP A 17 -2.97 -1.29 4.60
CA ASP A 17 -1.94 -2.12 3.96
C ASP A 17 -0.96 -1.30 3.10
N GLY A 18 -1.46 -0.30 2.38
CA GLY A 18 -0.62 0.56 1.55
C GLY A 18 0.37 1.38 2.38
N GLU A 19 -0.08 1.93 3.51
CA GLU A 19 0.79 2.68 4.42
C GLU A 19 1.85 1.77 5.04
N PHE A 20 1.49 0.56 5.46
CA PHE A 20 2.47 -0.40 5.96
C PHE A 20 3.47 -0.81 4.88
N GLY A 21 3.00 -1.14 3.69
CA GLY A 21 3.83 -1.65 2.60
C GLY A 21 4.72 -0.60 1.95
N CYS A 22 4.18 0.59 1.67
CA CYS A 22 4.88 1.61 0.87
C CYS A 22 4.63 3.07 1.29
N GLY A 23 4.24 3.33 2.55
CA GLY A 23 3.91 4.68 3.03
C GLY A 23 5.03 5.70 2.89
N GLY A 24 6.27 5.30 3.15
CA GLY A 24 7.45 6.16 2.95
C GLY A 24 7.69 6.47 1.47
N THR A 25 7.51 5.49 0.61
CA THR A 25 7.62 5.65 -0.85
C THR A 25 6.51 6.54 -1.40
N MET A 26 5.26 6.39 -0.92
CA MET A 26 4.17 7.31 -1.26
C MET A 26 4.50 8.75 -0.89
N ALA A 27 4.98 8.98 0.34
CA ALA A 27 5.39 10.31 0.79
C ALA A 27 6.50 10.92 -0.10
N ARG A 28 7.47 10.11 -0.50
CA ARG A 28 8.55 10.52 -1.43
C ARG A 28 8.01 10.85 -2.82
N LEU A 29 7.09 10.04 -3.35
CA LEU A 29 6.48 10.25 -4.67
C LEU A 29 5.68 11.56 -4.70
N VAL A 30 4.82 11.78 -3.70
CA VAL A 30 4.03 13.01 -3.57
C VAL A 30 4.95 14.24 -3.46
N GLU A 31 6.02 14.15 -2.66
CA GLU A 31 7.01 15.22 -2.56
C GLU A 31 7.70 15.49 -3.91
N GLY A 32 7.95 14.46 -4.70
CA GLY A 32 8.50 14.54 -6.05
C GLY A 32 7.53 15.08 -7.11
N GLY A 33 6.27 15.34 -6.75
CA GLY A 33 5.24 15.87 -7.64
C GLY A 33 4.43 14.81 -8.39
N ALA A 34 4.60 13.51 -8.07
CA ALA A 34 3.78 12.47 -8.65
C ALA A 34 2.35 12.51 -8.11
N GLU A 35 1.38 12.27 -8.96
CA GLU A 35 0.00 12.04 -8.59
C GLU A 35 -0.14 10.59 -8.07
N VAL A 36 -0.41 10.44 -6.78
CA VAL A 36 -0.59 9.13 -6.14
C VAL A 36 -2.08 8.90 -5.91
N ARG A 37 -2.64 7.84 -6.51
CA ARG A 37 -4.00 7.38 -6.24
C ARG A 37 -3.95 6.16 -5.33
N TYR A 38 -4.72 6.20 -4.25
CA TYR A 38 -4.84 5.13 -3.27
C TYR A 38 -6.21 4.46 -3.39
N VAL A 39 -6.23 3.13 -3.48
CA VAL A 39 -7.47 2.35 -3.59
C VAL A 39 -7.49 1.31 -2.46
N ALA A 40 -8.37 1.53 -1.47
CA ALA A 40 -8.70 0.56 -0.43
C ALA A 40 -9.90 -0.29 -0.87
N PHE A 41 -9.75 -1.61 -0.90
CA PHE A 41 -10.80 -2.52 -1.37
C PHE A 41 -11.80 -2.88 -0.28
N SER A 42 -11.41 -2.83 0.99
CA SER A 42 -12.26 -3.16 2.13
C SER A 42 -12.04 -2.20 3.30
N ILE A 43 -13.14 -1.73 3.89
CA ILE A 43 -13.11 -1.06 5.19
C ILE A 43 -13.00 -2.04 6.37
N ALA A 44 -12.88 -3.34 6.09
CA ALA A 44 -12.62 -4.43 7.04
C ALA A 44 -13.49 -4.38 8.32
N THR A 45 -14.76 -4.01 8.20
CA THR A 45 -15.71 -3.80 9.31
C THR A 45 -15.77 -5.00 10.27
N LYS A 46 -15.70 -6.24 9.72
CA LYS A 46 -15.71 -7.48 10.54
C LYS A 46 -14.41 -7.69 11.35
N SER A 47 -13.35 -6.95 11.07
CA SER A 47 -12.07 -7.02 11.78
C SER A 47 -11.87 -5.87 12.75
N LEU A 48 -12.85 -4.96 12.83
CA LEU A 48 -12.79 -3.78 13.70
C LEU A 48 -12.91 -4.22 15.18
N PRO A 49 -12.03 -3.74 16.08
CA PRO A 49 -12.14 -4.03 17.51
C PRO A 49 -13.46 -3.55 18.11
N GLN A 50 -13.90 -4.20 19.17
CA GLN A 50 -15.13 -3.83 19.87
C GLN A 50 -15.01 -2.39 20.41
N GLY A 51 -16.07 -1.61 20.29
CA GLY A 51 -16.14 -0.21 20.76
C GLY A 51 -15.88 0.85 19.68
N PHE A 52 -15.46 0.44 18.48
CA PHE A 52 -15.33 1.35 17.34
C PHE A 52 -16.59 1.36 16.47
N ALA A 53 -16.91 2.52 15.88
CA ALA A 53 -18.03 2.65 14.95
C ALA A 53 -17.70 1.95 13.60
N PRO A 54 -18.70 1.41 12.87
CA PRO A 54 -18.47 0.67 11.62
C PRO A 54 -17.71 1.45 10.53
N ASP A 55 -17.82 2.79 10.53
CA ASP A 55 -17.15 3.69 9.58
C ASP A 55 -15.74 4.12 10.01
N THR A 56 -15.25 3.62 11.14
CA THR A 56 -13.96 4.06 11.73
C THR A 56 -12.82 3.92 10.74
N LEU A 57 -12.62 2.75 10.16
CA LEU A 57 -11.51 2.51 9.21
C LEU A 57 -11.63 3.36 7.93
N ALA A 58 -12.87 3.64 7.49
CA ALA A 58 -13.08 4.54 6.35
C ALA A 58 -12.71 6.01 6.66
N ARG A 59 -12.83 6.45 7.91
CA ARG A 59 -12.35 7.78 8.35
C ARG A 59 -10.85 7.78 8.55
N GLU A 60 -10.30 6.74 9.19
CA GLU A 60 -8.87 6.62 9.48
C GLU A 60 -8.03 6.61 8.20
N VAL A 61 -8.44 5.91 7.13
CA VAL A 61 -7.72 5.92 5.85
C VAL A 61 -7.72 7.30 5.19
N ARG A 62 -8.80 8.10 5.31
CA ARG A 62 -8.81 9.48 4.80
C ARG A 62 -7.80 10.36 5.52
N GLU A 63 -7.72 10.23 6.85
CA GLU A 63 -6.76 10.98 7.64
C GLU A 63 -5.32 10.54 7.34
N ALA A 64 -5.08 9.23 7.19
CA ALA A 64 -3.77 8.67 6.90
C ALA A 64 -3.25 9.08 5.51
N THR A 65 -4.07 8.97 4.48
CA THR A 65 -3.70 9.39 3.11
C THR A 65 -3.48 10.90 3.03
N THR A 66 -4.29 11.71 3.73
CA THR A 66 -4.08 13.16 3.85
C THR A 66 -2.73 13.49 4.51
N GLU A 67 -2.34 12.76 5.56
CA GLU A 67 -1.03 12.93 6.22
C GLU A 67 0.14 12.65 5.26
N LEU A 68 -0.02 11.68 4.35
CA LEU A 68 0.96 11.40 3.29
C LEU A 68 0.99 12.47 2.20
N GLY A 69 0.00 13.35 2.15
CA GLY A 69 -0.15 14.40 1.14
C GLY A 69 -0.96 13.96 -0.08
N ILE A 70 -1.71 12.85 0.02
CA ILE A 70 -2.61 12.38 -1.03
C ILE A 70 -3.96 13.10 -0.86
N PRO A 71 -4.43 13.86 -1.87
CA PRO A 71 -5.72 14.54 -1.80
C PRO A 71 -6.89 13.55 -1.69
N GLU A 72 -7.98 13.94 -1.03
CA GLU A 72 -9.16 13.09 -0.88
C GLU A 72 -9.73 12.64 -2.25
N ALA A 73 -9.65 13.48 -3.27
CA ALA A 73 -10.07 13.14 -4.64
C ALA A 73 -9.26 11.99 -5.27
N GLN A 74 -8.10 11.65 -4.71
CA GLN A 74 -7.24 10.54 -5.13
C GLN A 74 -7.37 9.30 -4.24
N LEU A 75 -8.29 9.30 -3.28
CA LEU A 75 -8.62 8.16 -2.44
C LEU A 75 -9.93 7.53 -2.92
N ALA A 76 -9.88 6.27 -3.30
CA ALA A 76 -11.07 5.43 -3.51
C ALA A 76 -11.19 4.40 -2.39
N VAL A 77 -12.36 4.28 -1.78
CA VAL A 77 -12.64 3.31 -0.72
C VAL A 77 -13.82 2.46 -1.14
N HIS A 78 -13.60 1.15 -1.26
CA HIS A 78 -14.61 0.16 -1.57
C HIS A 78 -15.01 -0.62 -0.31
N ASP A 79 -16.11 -1.33 -0.38
CA ASP A 79 -16.67 -2.11 0.73
C ASP A 79 -16.81 -3.59 0.36
N PHE A 80 -15.75 -4.18 -0.20
CA PHE A 80 -15.70 -5.63 -0.32
C PHE A 80 -15.58 -6.23 1.07
N GLU A 81 -16.34 -7.28 1.34
CA GLU A 81 -16.29 -7.93 2.65
C GLU A 81 -14.92 -8.58 2.87
N VAL A 82 -14.26 -8.22 3.97
CA VAL A 82 -12.95 -8.79 4.37
C VAL A 82 -13.02 -10.31 4.49
N ARG A 83 -11.99 -11.00 4.03
CA ARG A 83 -11.83 -12.47 3.98
C ARG A 83 -12.68 -13.18 2.93
N THR A 84 -13.38 -12.45 2.05
CA THR A 84 -14.23 -13.04 1.00
C THR A 84 -13.78 -12.68 -0.42
N PHE A 85 -12.63 -12.01 -0.60
CA PHE A 85 -12.13 -11.62 -1.93
C PHE A 85 -11.97 -12.81 -2.90
N PRO A 86 -11.61 -14.04 -2.45
CA PRO A 86 -11.61 -15.20 -3.33
C PRO A 86 -12.92 -15.45 -4.07
N ASP A 87 -14.07 -15.15 -3.44
CA ASP A 87 -15.39 -15.30 -4.04
C ASP A 87 -15.77 -14.11 -4.95
N ARG A 88 -15.01 -13.02 -4.89
CA ARG A 88 -15.25 -11.76 -5.61
C ARG A 88 -14.16 -11.43 -6.64
N ARG A 89 -13.34 -12.41 -7.01
CA ARG A 89 -12.18 -12.20 -7.90
C ARG A 89 -12.53 -11.52 -9.21
N GLN A 90 -13.65 -11.90 -9.85
CA GLN A 90 -14.03 -11.31 -11.13
C GLN A 90 -14.46 -9.85 -10.97
N ASP A 91 -15.21 -9.52 -9.92
CA ASP A 91 -15.66 -8.15 -9.66
C ASP A 91 -14.46 -7.24 -9.38
N ILE A 92 -13.49 -7.75 -8.61
CA ILE A 92 -12.23 -7.06 -8.32
C ILE A 92 -11.42 -6.84 -9.61
N LEU A 93 -11.30 -7.86 -10.46
CA LEU A 93 -10.61 -7.73 -11.75
C LEU A 93 -11.25 -6.67 -12.66
N GLU A 94 -12.58 -6.65 -12.77
CA GLU A 94 -13.28 -5.65 -13.60
C GLU A 94 -13.05 -4.23 -13.08
N LEU A 95 -13.06 -4.05 -11.75
CA LEU A 95 -12.74 -2.77 -11.13
C LEU A 95 -11.30 -2.33 -11.46
N LEU A 96 -10.32 -3.24 -11.35
CA LEU A 96 -8.92 -2.96 -11.67
C LEU A 96 -8.71 -2.63 -13.16
N ILE A 97 -9.42 -3.33 -14.06
CA ILE A 97 -9.39 -3.03 -15.51
C ILE A 97 -9.94 -1.63 -15.75
N GLY A 98 -11.07 -1.27 -15.12
CA GLY A 98 -11.66 0.07 -15.21
C GLY A 98 -10.68 1.16 -14.74
N LEU A 99 -9.99 0.93 -13.62
CA LEU A 99 -8.96 1.85 -13.12
C LEU A 99 -7.82 2.02 -14.13
N TRP A 100 -7.37 0.93 -14.77
CA TRP A 100 -6.33 1.02 -15.80
C TRP A 100 -6.82 1.78 -17.03
N GLU A 101 -8.03 1.57 -17.48
CA GLU A 101 -8.61 2.26 -18.65
C GLU A 101 -8.79 3.73 -18.42
N GLU A 102 -9.28 4.11 -17.23
CA GLU A 102 -9.54 5.50 -16.86
C GLU A 102 -8.26 6.30 -16.65
N TRP A 103 -7.27 5.74 -15.93
CA TRP A 103 -6.19 6.55 -15.36
C TRP A 103 -4.81 6.28 -15.93
N ARG A 104 -4.53 5.06 -16.45
CA ARG A 104 -3.26 4.68 -17.08
C ARG A 104 -2.05 4.98 -16.18
N PRO A 105 -1.88 4.32 -15.02
CA PRO A 105 -0.74 4.56 -14.14
C PRO A 105 0.58 4.11 -14.78
N ASP A 106 1.67 4.83 -14.46
CA ASP A 106 3.05 4.47 -14.83
C ASP A 106 3.54 3.29 -13.98
N ALA A 107 3.14 3.29 -12.70
CA ALA A 107 3.50 2.24 -11.75
C ALA A 107 2.34 1.89 -10.82
N VAL A 108 2.29 0.61 -10.42
CA VAL A 108 1.35 0.06 -9.46
C VAL A 108 2.11 -0.59 -8.31
N PHE A 109 1.79 -0.19 -7.09
CA PHE A 109 2.20 -0.86 -5.87
C PHE A 109 1.04 -1.71 -5.35
N GLN A 110 1.28 -2.98 -5.10
CA GLN A 110 0.29 -3.94 -4.64
C GLN A 110 0.89 -4.89 -3.60
N PRO A 111 0.10 -5.74 -2.90
CA PRO A 111 0.68 -6.77 -2.06
C PRO A 111 1.60 -7.71 -2.82
N SER A 112 2.55 -8.33 -2.12
CA SER A 112 3.34 -9.42 -2.68
C SER A 112 2.43 -10.60 -3.07
N LEU A 113 2.77 -11.30 -4.17
CA LEU A 113 2.14 -12.59 -4.52
C LEU A 113 2.40 -13.69 -3.47
N HIS A 114 3.40 -13.50 -2.62
CA HIS A 114 3.78 -14.42 -1.54
C HIS A 114 3.16 -14.04 -0.19
N ASP A 115 2.23 -13.08 -0.18
CA ASP A 115 1.45 -12.77 1.01
C ASP A 115 0.47 -13.92 1.32
N VAL A 116 0.43 -14.36 2.58
CA VAL A 116 -0.42 -15.51 2.98
C VAL A 116 -1.88 -15.12 3.23
N HIS A 117 -2.20 -13.83 3.28
CA HIS A 117 -3.58 -13.38 3.46
C HIS A 117 -4.37 -13.54 2.15
N GLN A 118 -5.49 -14.27 2.19
CA GLN A 118 -6.28 -14.60 0.99
C GLN A 118 -6.77 -13.37 0.20
N ASP A 119 -7.12 -12.28 0.89
CA ASP A 119 -7.56 -11.05 0.22
C ASP A 119 -6.39 -10.38 -0.53
N HIS A 120 -5.18 -10.37 0.10
CA HIS A 120 -3.97 -9.84 -0.51
C HIS A 120 -3.58 -10.65 -1.76
N GLN A 121 -3.68 -11.98 -1.70
CA GLN A 121 -3.42 -12.85 -2.84
C GLN A 121 -4.32 -12.53 -4.04
N VAL A 122 -5.59 -12.23 -3.79
CA VAL A 122 -6.53 -11.86 -4.85
C VAL A 122 -6.12 -10.52 -5.48
N ILE A 123 -5.88 -9.48 -4.67
CA ILE A 123 -5.45 -8.18 -5.19
C ILE A 123 -4.14 -8.30 -5.97
N ALA A 124 -3.17 -9.05 -5.45
CA ALA A 124 -1.88 -9.25 -6.11
C ALA A 124 -2.03 -9.99 -7.46
N ALA A 125 -2.80 -11.07 -7.50
CA ALA A 125 -3.00 -11.87 -8.71
C ALA A 125 -3.80 -11.10 -9.78
N GLU A 126 -4.92 -10.47 -9.39
CA GLU A 126 -5.77 -9.75 -10.33
C GLU A 126 -5.13 -8.41 -10.77
N GLY A 127 -4.33 -7.78 -9.92
CA GLY A 127 -3.52 -6.62 -10.29
C GLY A 127 -2.53 -6.93 -11.41
N LEU A 128 -1.81 -8.05 -11.34
CA LEU A 128 -0.93 -8.48 -12.43
C LEU A 128 -1.68 -8.74 -13.75
N ARG A 129 -2.92 -9.20 -13.67
CA ARG A 129 -3.77 -9.45 -14.86
C ARG A 129 -4.30 -8.15 -15.46
N ALA A 130 -4.70 -7.19 -14.62
CA ALA A 130 -5.25 -5.91 -15.07
C ALA A 130 -4.14 -4.99 -15.65
N PHE A 131 -3.01 -4.86 -14.94
CA PHE A 131 -1.95 -3.90 -15.29
C PHE A 131 -0.83 -4.51 -16.15
N LYS A 132 -1.20 -5.19 -17.25
CA LYS A 132 -0.26 -5.92 -18.13
C LYS A 132 0.80 -5.05 -18.80
N ARG A 133 0.56 -3.75 -18.94
CA ARG A 133 1.42 -2.78 -19.66
C ARG A 133 1.95 -1.70 -18.74
N THR A 134 2.05 -1.98 -17.45
CA THR A 134 2.42 -1.03 -16.41
C THR A 134 3.51 -1.65 -15.55
N THR A 135 4.41 -0.85 -15.00
CA THR A 135 5.34 -1.29 -13.96
C THR A 135 4.55 -1.76 -12.74
N VAL A 136 4.81 -2.97 -12.24
CA VAL A 136 4.12 -3.57 -11.08
C VAL A 136 5.13 -4.02 -10.05
N LEU A 137 5.01 -3.47 -8.85
CA LEU A 137 5.86 -3.73 -7.69
C LEU A 137 5.02 -4.30 -6.54
N GLY A 138 5.50 -5.40 -5.96
CA GLY A 138 4.91 -6.00 -4.76
C GLY A 138 5.54 -5.44 -3.50
N TYR A 139 4.75 -4.85 -2.60
CA TYR A 139 5.25 -4.38 -1.30
C TYR A 139 5.27 -5.49 -0.26
N GLU A 140 6.15 -5.32 0.74
CA GLU A 140 6.30 -6.22 1.87
C GLU A 140 5.29 -5.90 2.99
N ILE A 141 4.62 -6.95 3.48
CA ILE A 141 3.92 -6.95 4.77
C ILE A 141 4.61 -8.01 5.65
N PRO A 142 5.58 -7.65 6.51
CA PRO A 142 6.53 -8.60 7.11
C PRO A 142 5.89 -9.75 7.88
N TRP A 143 4.75 -9.54 8.53
CA TRP A 143 4.05 -10.59 9.28
C TRP A 143 3.21 -11.54 8.40
N ASN A 144 3.04 -11.21 7.12
CA ASN A 144 2.34 -12.02 6.13
C ASN A 144 3.30 -12.65 5.11
N ASN A 145 4.51 -12.09 4.94
CA ASN A 145 5.46 -12.53 3.93
C ASN A 145 6.56 -13.39 4.55
N PHE A 146 6.39 -14.72 4.53
CA PHE A 146 7.42 -15.67 4.96
C PHE A 146 8.52 -15.89 3.92
N ASP A 147 8.25 -15.54 2.67
CA ASP A 147 9.19 -15.52 1.55
C ASP A 147 9.03 -14.21 0.78
N PHE A 148 10.07 -13.38 0.79
CA PHE A 148 10.04 -12.08 0.11
C PHE A 148 11.42 -11.76 -0.48
N ALA A 149 11.49 -11.59 -1.80
CA ALA A 149 12.72 -11.23 -2.49
C ALA A 149 12.90 -9.71 -2.54
N TYR A 150 13.98 -9.21 -1.94
CA TYR A 150 14.36 -7.79 -1.98
C TYR A 150 15.00 -7.44 -3.33
N GLN A 151 14.20 -7.02 -4.31
CA GLN A 151 14.65 -6.79 -5.69
C GLN A 151 14.81 -5.32 -6.04
N TRP A 152 13.98 -4.47 -5.44
CA TRP A 152 14.05 -3.02 -5.65
C TRP A 152 13.90 -2.28 -4.32
N TYR A 153 14.72 -1.23 -4.14
CA TYR A 153 14.77 -0.43 -2.93
C TYR A 153 14.40 1.02 -3.24
N SER A 154 13.38 1.53 -2.58
CA SER A 154 13.08 2.95 -2.53
C SER A 154 13.86 3.59 -1.38
N ALA A 155 14.93 4.29 -1.67
CA ALA A 155 15.69 5.01 -0.66
C ALA A 155 14.84 6.15 -0.06
N LEU A 156 14.80 6.23 1.27
CA LEU A 156 14.00 7.20 1.99
C LEU A 156 14.88 8.13 2.83
N GLU A 157 14.37 9.32 3.06
CA GLU A 157 14.89 10.25 4.04
C GLU A 157 14.07 10.21 5.34
N GLU A 158 14.61 10.77 6.41
CA GLU A 158 13.96 10.83 7.72
C GLU A 158 12.54 11.38 7.66
N ARG A 159 12.30 12.41 6.83
CA ARG A 159 10.98 13.03 6.67
C ARG A 159 9.94 12.09 6.08
N HIS A 160 10.33 11.19 5.16
CA HIS A 160 9.43 10.20 4.56
C HIS A 160 9.02 9.15 5.59
N VAL A 161 9.97 8.67 6.40
CA VAL A 161 9.68 7.72 7.49
C VAL A 161 8.79 8.35 8.56
N LYS A 162 9.02 9.62 8.91
CA LYS A 162 8.15 10.37 9.84
C LYS A 162 6.72 10.50 9.30
N LYS A 163 6.55 10.80 8.01
CA LYS A 163 5.22 10.85 7.38
C LYS A 163 4.51 9.49 7.41
N LYS A 164 5.21 8.40 7.09
CA LYS A 164 4.66 7.04 7.21
C LYS A 164 4.19 6.74 8.62
N ILE A 165 5.01 7.04 9.63
CA ILE A 165 4.66 6.84 11.04
C ILE A 165 3.46 7.70 11.44
N ALA A 166 3.42 8.97 11.02
CA ALA A 166 2.31 9.87 11.32
C ALA A 166 0.99 9.42 10.65
N ALA A 167 1.07 8.92 9.42
CA ALA A 167 -0.08 8.35 8.72
C ALA A 167 -0.61 7.10 9.44
N LEU A 168 0.26 6.16 9.79
CA LEU A 168 -0.12 4.95 10.52
C LEU A 168 -0.67 5.26 11.94
N ALA A 169 -0.23 6.36 12.56
CA ALA A 169 -0.77 6.83 13.84
C ALA A 169 -2.25 7.29 13.77
N LYS A 170 -2.78 7.58 12.55
CA LYS A 170 -4.20 7.91 12.36
C LYS A 170 -5.13 6.72 12.58
N TYR A 171 -4.61 5.50 12.44
CA TYR A 171 -5.35 4.27 12.70
C TYR A 171 -5.43 3.96 14.20
N ALA A 172 -6.20 4.75 14.97
CA ALA A 172 -6.41 4.54 16.41
C ALA A 172 -6.95 3.13 16.71
N SER A 173 -7.78 2.60 15.80
CA SER A 173 -8.34 1.24 15.90
C SER A 173 -7.27 0.15 15.82
N GLN A 174 -6.09 0.42 15.23
CA GLN A 174 -5.01 -0.53 15.00
C GLN A 174 -3.82 -0.37 15.96
N GLN A 175 -3.80 0.63 16.82
CA GLN A 175 -2.66 0.95 17.71
C GLN A 175 -2.34 -0.14 18.75
N HIS A 176 -3.24 -1.08 18.97
CA HIS A 176 -2.99 -2.23 19.84
C HIS A 176 -2.02 -3.26 19.25
N ARG A 177 -1.66 -3.13 17.97
CA ARG A 177 -0.82 -4.07 17.22
C ARG A 177 0.65 -3.65 17.31
N ARG A 178 1.54 -4.57 17.69
CA ARG A 178 2.98 -4.30 17.85
C ARG A 178 3.64 -3.81 16.56
N TYR A 179 3.20 -4.27 15.42
CA TYR A 179 3.74 -3.83 14.14
C TYR A 179 3.31 -2.40 13.73
N ALA A 180 2.35 -1.79 14.47
CA ALA A 180 2.01 -0.38 14.32
C ALA A 180 2.88 0.55 15.19
N GLU A 181 3.76 0.00 16.03
CA GLU A 181 4.65 0.79 16.87
C GLU A 181 5.63 1.61 16.01
N PRO A 182 5.78 2.92 16.28
CA PRO A 182 6.69 3.80 15.52
C PRO A 182 8.12 3.29 15.43
N GLU A 183 8.60 2.67 16.50
CA GLU A 183 9.95 2.10 16.58
C GLU A 183 10.10 0.91 15.62
N TYR A 184 9.11 0.03 15.55
CA TYR A 184 9.13 -1.10 14.61
C TYR A 184 9.21 -0.62 13.17
N ILE A 185 8.35 0.34 12.78
CA ILE A 185 8.30 0.91 11.43
C ILE A 185 9.64 1.54 11.05
N ARG A 186 10.21 2.31 11.98
CA ARG A 186 11.50 2.96 11.78
C ARG A 186 12.65 1.97 11.64
N ASN A 187 12.69 0.95 12.50
CA ASN A 187 13.74 -0.06 12.50
C ASN A 187 13.71 -0.92 11.24
N LEU A 188 12.52 -1.27 10.74
CA LEU A 188 12.34 -1.99 9.48
C LEU A 188 12.91 -1.17 8.31
N ALA A 189 12.51 0.11 8.20
CA ALA A 189 13.01 0.99 7.15
C ALA A 189 14.55 1.18 7.24
N ARG A 190 15.10 1.24 8.46
CA ARG A 190 16.55 1.32 8.67
C ARG A 190 17.25 0.04 8.25
N MET A 191 16.72 -1.12 8.61
CA MET A 191 17.27 -2.42 8.20
C MET A 191 17.38 -2.51 6.67
N HIS A 192 16.32 -2.16 5.96
CA HIS A 192 16.36 -2.14 4.50
C HIS A 192 17.31 -1.10 3.92
N GLY A 193 17.43 0.06 4.58
CA GLY A 193 18.37 1.10 4.19
C GLY A 193 19.83 0.63 4.24
N VAL A 194 20.21 -0.13 5.27
CA VAL A 194 21.57 -0.68 5.44
C VAL A 194 21.97 -1.54 4.24
N ASN A 195 21.06 -2.33 3.68
CA ASN A 195 21.34 -3.21 2.55
C ASN A 195 21.83 -2.44 1.30
N VAL A 196 21.48 -1.18 1.17
CA VAL A 196 21.80 -0.33 0.01
C VAL A 196 22.60 0.92 0.37
N ASN A 197 23.20 0.93 1.55
CA ASN A 197 24.00 2.05 2.07
C ASN A 197 23.21 3.39 2.06
N ARG A 198 21.99 3.34 2.57
CA ARG A 198 21.11 4.49 2.78
C ARG A 198 20.64 4.53 4.24
N ALA A 199 20.17 5.70 4.69
CA ALA A 199 19.64 5.84 6.04
C ALA A 199 18.40 4.99 6.26
N PHE A 200 17.50 4.99 5.29
CA PHE A 200 16.26 4.23 5.29
C PHE A 200 15.91 3.80 3.87
N ALA A 201 15.15 2.71 3.75
CA ALA A 201 14.53 2.28 2.51
C ALA A 201 13.25 1.50 2.78
N GLU A 202 12.39 1.41 1.78
CA GLU A 202 11.37 0.37 1.63
C GLU A 202 11.77 -0.57 0.50
N VAL A 203 11.31 -1.81 0.55
CA VAL A 203 11.69 -2.88 -0.37
C VAL A 203 10.49 -3.42 -1.12
N PHE A 204 10.77 -3.89 -2.34
CA PHE A 204 9.73 -4.37 -3.23
C PHE A 204 10.21 -5.58 -4.03
N GLN A 205 9.28 -6.47 -4.34
CA GLN A 205 9.42 -7.44 -5.40
C GLN A 205 9.10 -6.80 -6.75
N VAL A 206 9.83 -7.16 -7.79
CA VAL A 206 9.63 -6.63 -9.14
C VAL A 206 8.90 -7.67 -9.98
N TYR A 207 7.63 -7.45 -10.28
CA TYR A 207 6.88 -8.35 -11.15
C TYR A 207 6.96 -7.94 -12.61
N ARG A 208 7.03 -6.64 -12.85
CA ARG A 208 7.20 -6.08 -14.21
C ARG A 208 7.78 -4.68 -14.12
N VAL A 209 8.68 -4.37 -15.04
CA VAL A 209 9.14 -3.01 -15.34
C VAL A 209 8.81 -2.73 -16.79
N VAL A 210 8.19 -1.59 -17.02
CA VAL A 210 7.90 -1.05 -18.35
C VAL A 210 8.59 0.31 -18.43
N ASP A 211 9.41 0.48 -19.47
CA ASP A 211 10.20 1.69 -19.75
C ASP A 211 9.48 2.56 -20.80
#